data_e24a7dc384b26d716bbd118675a59150
#
_entry.id   e24a7dc384b26d716bbd118675a59150
#
_cell.length_a   1.000
_cell.length_b   1.000
_cell.length_c   1.000
_cell.angle_alpha   90.00
_cell.angle_beta   90.00
_cell.angle_gamma   90.00
#
_symmetry.space_group_name_H-M   'P 1'
#
loop_
_entity.id
_entity.type
_entity.pdbx_description
1 polymer ?
#
loop_
_entity_poly.entity_id
_entity_poly.type
_entity_poly.pdbx_seq_one_letter_code
_entity_poly.pdbx_strand_id
1 'polypeptide(L)'
;MQFLKYLLILAILMLLSGNIYSQELSTSAVSGLWDKLDKEIINGTIDKSDAEDLMEEYEPYVIRYFKEQNGKTVKKSEWVFPLNNYTSIYYRENGNDYRDENYDYFQGSNTKGHPAHDIMILDDNKDLLDDSTLKPVDIVSMSSGVVVATDTTWDIGSLLRGGKYVKIFDVTNNGLFYYSHISVVSVKPGDVVNAGDKIGEVGRTGRKAILKPGKTHLHVSFLISENGYPVPEEFITELRYAEKNNNLNNK
;
A
#
# COMPACT_ATOMS: atom_id res chain seq x y z
N MET A 1 -8.76 27.05 -58.41
CA MET A 1 -9.57 27.22 -57.18
C MET A 1 -9.75 25.95 -56.32
N GLN A 2 -9.82 24.76 -56.88
CA GLN A 2 -9.89 23.50 -56.09
C GLN A 2 -8.59 23.18 -55.35
N PHE A 3 -7.41 23.41 -55.94
CA PHE A 3 -6.11 23.11 -55.30
C PHE A 3 -5.86 23.90 -54.01
N LEU A 4 -6.31 25.14 -53.96
CA LEU A 4 -6.19 25.99 -52.76
C LEU A 4 -7.08 25.55 -51.61
N LYS A 5 -8.24 24.91 -51.89
CA LYS A 5 -9.13 24.30 -50.87
C LYS A 5 -8.54 23.07 -50.21
N TYR A 6 -7.84 22.23 -50.99
CA TYR A 6 -7.14 21.03 -50.45
C TYR A 6 -5.94 21.40 -49.59
N LEU A 7 -5.19 22.45 -49.95
CA LEU A 7 -4.08 22.97 -49.12
C LEU A 7 -4.59 23.54 -47.78
N LEU A 8 -5.75 24.24 -47.78
CA LEU A 8 -6.33 24.79 -46.58
C LEU A 8 -6.88 23.69 -45.64
N ILE A 9 -7.47 22.63 -46.18
CA ILE A 9 -7.98 21.49 -45.44
C ILE A 9 -6.82 20.68 -44.84
N LEU A 10 -5.70 20.50 -45.57
CA LEU A 10 -4.51 19.83 -45.07
C LEU A 10 -3.83 20.64 -43.95
N ALA A 11 -3.78 21.97 -44.07
CA ALA A 11 -3.25 22.84 -43.03
C ALA A 11 -4.11 22.86 -41.77
N ILE A 12 -5.44 22.80 -41.89
CA ILE A 12 -6.36 22.69 -40.75
C ILE A 12 -6.26 21.32 -40.09
N LEU A 13 -6.10 20.22 -40.85
CA LEU A 13 -5.86 18.88 -40.32
C LEU A 13 -4.50 18.77 -39.61
N MET A 14 -3.44 19.42 -40.13
CA MET A 14 -2.14 19.49 -39.44
C MET A 14 -2.18 20.37 -38.19
N LEU A 15 -3.01 21.44 -38.15
CA LEU A 15 -3.22 22.25 -36.96
C LEU A 15 -4.09 21.56 -35.90
N LEU A 16 -4.97 20.65 -36.31
CA LEU A 16 -5.77 19.81 -35.39
C LEU A 16 -5.01 18.59 -34.89
N SER A 17 -4.02 18.09 -35.64
CA SER A 17 -3.13 17.00 -35.21
C SER A 17 -1.96 17.46 -34.32
N GLY A 18 -1.69 18.78 -34.26
CA GLY A 18 -0.62 19.37 -33.45
C GLY A 18 -1.00 19.70 -32.01
N ASN A 19 -2.25 19.48 -31.59
CA ASN A 19 -2.74 19.78 -30.26
C ASN A 19 -3.34 18.55 -29.56
N ILE A 20 -2.75 17.38 -29.75
CA ILE A 20 -2.80 16.37 -28.70
C ILE A 20 -1.70 16.79 -27.70
N TYR A 21 -1.98 17.83 -26.91
CA TYR A 21 -1.34 17.95 -25.63
C TYR A 21 -1.70 16.65 -24.88
N SER A 22 -0.78 15.72 -24.80
CA SER A 22 -0.80 14.74 -23.71
C SER A 22 -0.84 15.62 -22.46
N GLN A 23 -2.01 15.71 -21.83
CA GLN A 23 -2.14 16.46 -20.59
C GLN A 23 -1.16 15.77 -19.63
N GLU A 24 -0.03 16.41 -19.37
CA GLU A 24 0.99 15.83 -18.49
C GLU A 24 0.32 15.54 -17.16
N LEU A 25 0.40 14.30 -16.71
CA LEU A 25 -0.22 13.86 -15.47
C LEU A 25 0.31 14.72 -14.32
N SER A 26 -0.58 15.33 -13.55
CA SER A 26 -0.20 16.11 -12.38
C SER A 26 0.37 15.22 -11.30
N THR A 27 1.54 15.52 -10.78
CA THR A 27 2.17 14.79 -9.67
C THR A 27 1.27 14.70 -8.45
N SER A 28 0.48 15.75 -8.17
CA SER A 28 -0.46 15.77 -7.05
C SER A 28 -1.73 14.91 -7.27
N ALA A 29 -2.10 14.63 -8.52
CA ALA A 29 -3.29 13.83 -8.85
C ALA A 29 -2.98 12.33 -8.92
N VAL A 30 -1.72 11.94 -9.10
CA VAL A 30 -1.33 10.55 -9.37
C VAL A 30 -1.77 9.58 -8.28
N SER A 31 -1.68 9.97 -7.00
CA SER A 31 -2.08 9.09 -5.89
C SER A 31 -3.58 8.77 -5.91
N GLY A 32 -4.42 9.72 -6.34
CA GLY A 32 -5.85 9.47 -6.53
C GLY A 32 -6.14 8.52 -7.70
N LEU A 33 -5.33 8.59 -8.77
CA LEU A 33 -5.41 7.66 -9.90
C LEU A 33 -4.92 6.26 -9.51
N TRP A 34 -3.85 6.17 -8.72
CA TRP A 34 -3.37 4.90 -8.20
C TRP A 34 -4.39 4.26 -7.25
N ASP A 35 -5.03 5.04 -6.36
CA ASP A 35 -6.08 4.55 -5.47
C ASP A 35 -7.27 3.97 -6.27
N LYS A 36 -7.65 4.63 -7.37
CA LYS A 36 -8.69 4.11 -8.27
C LYS A 36 -8.24 2.82 -8.95
N LEU A 37 -7.04 2.79 -9.51
CA LEU A 37 -6.44 1.61 -10.14
C LEU A 37 -6.38 0.44 -9.16
N ASP A 38 -5.95 0.68 -7.92
CA ASP A 38 -5.89 -0.34 -6.87
C ASP A 38 -7.25 -0.99 -6.61
N LYS A 39 -8.32 -0.20 -6.61
CA LYS A 39 -9.70 -0.71 -6.48
C LYS A 39 -10.13 -1.52 -7.69
N GLU A 40 -9.74 -1.11 -8.90
CA GLU A 40 -10.02 -1.84 -10.13
C GLU A 40 -9.30 -3.20 -10.13
N ILE A 41 -8.04 -3.27 -9.69
CA ILE A 41 -7.27 -4.50 -9.51
C ILE A 41 -7.96 -5.41 -8.47
N ILE A 42 -8.31 -4.88 -7.30
CA ILE A 42 -8.96 -5.64 -6.22
C ILE A 42 -10.28 -6.25 -6.67
N ASN A 43 -11.06 -5.51 -7.47
CA ASN A 43 -12.36 -5.94 -7.98
C ASN A 43 -12.28 -6.78 -9.25
N GLY A 44 -11.10 -6.90 -9.87
CA GLY A 44 -10.90 -7.62 -11.13
C GLY A 44 -11.62 -6.96 -12.31
N THR A 45 -11.69 -5.64 -12.34
CA THR A 45 -12.37 -4.83 -13.38
C THR A 45 -11.41 -4.22 -14.39
N ILE A 46 -10.12 -4.48 -14.26
CA ILE A 46 -9.07 -4.08 -15.18
C ILE A 46 -8.25 -5.31 -15.58
N ASP A 47 -7.79 -5.34 -16.83
CA ASP A 47 -6.89 -6.39 -17.31
C ASP A 47 -5.49 -6.21 -16.71
N LYS A 48 -4.79 -7.34 -16.49
CA LYS A 48 -3.47 -7.35 -15.86
C LYS A 48 -2.46 -6.48 -16.59
N SER A 49 -2.37 -6.60 -17.92
CA SER A 49 -1.43 -5.83 -18.73
C SER A 49 -1.68 -4.32 -18.62
N ASP A 50 -2.95 -3.91 -18.66
CA ASP A 50 -3.31 -2.49 -18.55
C ASP A 50 -2.99 -1.95 -17.15
N ALA A 51 -3.16 -2.78 -16.12
CA ALA A 51 -2.83 -2.41 -14.74
C ALA A 51 -1.31 -2.30 -14.52
N GLU A 52 -0.51 -3.20 -15.11
CA GLU A 52 0.95 -3.14 -15.11
C GLU A 52 1.44 -1.85 -15.77
N ASP A 53 0.96 -1.56 -16.98
CA ASP A 53 1.33 -0.36 -17.75
C ASP A 53 1.00 0.92 -16.98
N LEU A 54 -0.17 1.00 -16.34
CA LEU A 54 -0.57 2.15 -15.53
C LEU A 54 0.28 2.30 -14.26
N MET A 55 0.64 1.22 -13.59
CA MET A 55 1.51 1.29 -12.42
C MET A 55 2.91 1.76 -12.80
N GLU A 56 3.48 1.24 -13.90
CA GLU A 56 4.75 1.71 -14.45
C GLU A 56 4.69 3.20 -14.82
N GLU A 57 3.57 3.65 -15.43
CA GLU A 57 3.36 5.06 -15.76
C GLU A 57 3.29 5.95 -14.50
N TYR A 58 2.60 5.49 -13.43
CA TYR A 58 2.36 6.32 -12.24
C TYR A 58 3.58 6.46 -11.33
N GLU A 59 4.45 5.45 -11.24
CA GLU A 59 5.60 5.45 -10.33
C GLU A 59 6.49 6.70 -10.46
N PRO A 60 6.93 7.14 -11.65
CA PRO A 60 7.77 8.32 -11.78
C PRO A 60 7.12 9.61 -11.24
N TYR A 61 5.79 9.72 -11.36
CA TYR A 61 5.05 10.87 -10.84
C TYR A 61 4.94 10.84 -9.31
N VAL A 62 4.73 9.67 -8.71
CA VAL A 62 4.74 9.50 -7.23
C VAL A 62 6.12 9.85 -6.68
N ILE A 63 7.20 9.37 -7.32
CA ILE A 63 8.58 9.68 -6.94
C ILE A 63 8.85 11.19 -7.03
N ARG A 64 8.38 11.84 -8.10
CA ARG A 64 8.52 13.29 -8.29
C ARG A 64 7.74 14.04 -7.20
N TYR A 65 6.48 13.65 -6.97
CA TYR A 65 5.64 14.25 -5.94
C TYR A 65 6.27 14.18 -4.55
N PHE A 66 6.80 13.02 -4.17
CA PHE A 66 7.50 12.85 -2.89
C PHE A 66 8.67 13.83 -2.74
N LYS A 67 9.46 14.01 -3.80
CA LYS A 67 10.59 14.97 -3.82
C LYS A 67 10.11 16.43 -3.72
N GLU A 68 9.04 16.79 -4.44
CA GLU A 68 8.43 18.13 -4.39
C GLU A 68 7.91 18.48 -3.00
N GLN A 69 7.43 17.47 -2.26
CA GLN A 69 6.97 17.61 -0.87
C GLN A 69 8.11 17.56 0.16
N ASN A 70 9.37 17.51 -0.27
CA ASN A 70 10.55 17.37 0.59
C ASN A 70 10.51 16.10 1.46
N GLY A 71 10.00 14.99 0.92
CA GLY A 71 9.93 13.71 1.59
C GLY A 71 11.31 13.23 2.04
N LYS A 72 11.40 12.70 3.26
CA LYS A 72 12.67 12.19 3.82
C LYS A 72 12.95 10.78 3.33
N THR A 73 14.17 10.54 2.85
CA THR A 73 14.63 9.21 2.48
C THR A 73 14.93 8.35 3.70
N VAL A 74 14.47 7.10 3.69
CA VAL A 74 14.68 6.12 4.76
C VAL A 74 15.11 4.80 4.12
N LYS A 75 16.30 4.30 4.47
CA LYS A 75 16.80 3.00 3.98
C LYS A 75 16.14 1.85 4.75
N LYS A 76 16.17 0.64 4.20
CA LYS A 76 15.62 -0.56 4.88
C LYS A 76 16.20 -0.77 6.28
N SER A 77 17.47 -0.46 6.50
CA SER A 77 18.14 -0.53 7.82
C SER A 77 17.66 0.55 8.82
N GLU A 78 16.88 1.52 8.37
CA GLU A 78 16.34 2.61 9.18
C GLU A 78 14.82 2.51 9.34
N TRP A 79 14.20 1.43 8.81
CA TRP A 79 12.78 1.18 9.01
C TRP A 79 12.45 1.06 10.49
N VAL A 80 11.26 1.56 10.86
CA VAL A 80 10.77 1.49 12.23
C VAL A 80 9.78 0.35 12.39
N PHE A 81 9.69 -0.21 13.59
CA PHE A 81 8.71 -1.25 13.88
C PHE A 81 7.30 -0.64 13.90
N PRO A 82 6.31 -1.25 13.23
CA PRO A 82 5.04 -0.57 12.97
C PRO A 82 4.09 -0.49 14.17
N LEU A 83 4.38 -1.15 15.29
CA LEU A 83 3.54 -1.16 16.49
C LEU A 83 4.34 -0.87 17.75
N ASN A 84 3.79 -0.08 18.67
CA ASN A 84 4.39 0.15 19.98
C ASN A 84 4.01 -0.94 20.99
N ASN A 85 2.78 -1.45 20.92
CA ASN A 85 2.28 -2.54 21.77
C ASN A 85 1.95 -3.75 20.89
N TYR A 86 2.60 -4.87 21.17
CA TYR A 86 2.40 -6.13 20.47
C TYR A 86 2.81 -7.29 21.36
N THR A 87 2.35 -8.50 21.02
CA THR A 87 2.71 -9.73 21.75
C THR A 87 3.75 -10.56 21.01
N SER A 88 3.62 -10.67 19.69
CA SER A 88 4.52 -11.47 18.87
C SER A 88 4.38 -11.13 17.39
N ILE A 89 5.45 -11.32 16.63
CA ILE A 89 5.34 -11.54 15.19
C ILE A 89 4.95 -13.01 15.01
N TYR A 90 3.86 -13.28 14.27
CA TYR A 90 3.34 -14.63 14.13
C TYR A 90 4.33 -15.53 13.42
N TYR A 91 4.44 -16.76 13.93
CA TYR A 91 5.38 -17.73 13.44
C TYR A 91 4.73 -19.12 13.52
N ARG A 92 4.62 -19.81 12.40
CA ARG A 92 4.07 -21.17 12.37
C ARG A 92 5.09 -22.19 12.86
N GLU A 93 4.61 -23.35 13.32
CA GLU A 93 5.44 -24.45 13.81
C GLU A 93 6.56 -24.86 12.84
N ASN A 94 6.36 -24.67 11.55
CA ASN A 94 7.30 -25.03 10.49
C ASN A 94 8.19 -23.86 10.01
N GLY A 95 8.27 -22.77 10.75
CA GLY A 95 9.07 -21.60 10.39
C GLY A 95 8.24 -20.36 10.11
N ASN A 96 8.53 -19.66 9.07
CA ASN A 96 7.95 -18.39 8.69
C ASN A 96 6.49 -18.52 8.23
N ASP A 97 5.62 -17.56 8.57
CA ASP A 97 4.26 -17.46 8.03
C ASP A 97 4.22 -16.88 6.61
N TYR A 98 5.32 -16.32 6.15
CA TYR A 98 5.47 -15.77 4.81
C TYR A 98 5.38 -16.86 3.74
N ARG A 99 4.55 -16.63 2.72
CA ARG A 99 4.34 -17.54 1.59
C ARG A 99 3.96 -16.73 0.37
N ASP A 100 4.82 -16.69 -0.61
CA ASP A 100 4.62 -15.99 -1.87
C ASP A 100 4.24 -16.91 -3.05
N GLU A 101 4.24 -18.23 -2.85
CA GLU A 101 3.92 -19.17 -3.91
C GLU A 101 2.52 -18.91 -4.46
N ASN A 102 2.43 -18.74 -5.75
CA ASN A 102 1.21 -18.43 -6.51
C ASN A 102 0.58 -17.08 -6.12
N TYR A 103 1.35 -16.16 -5.54
CA TYR A 103 0.93 -14.79 -5.37
C TYR A 103 1.00 -14.07 -6.73
N ASP A 104 -0.03 -13.32 -7.03
CA ASP A 104 -0.08 -12.39 -8.15
C ASP A 104 -0.88 -11.17 -7.70
N TYR A 105 -0.20 -10.02 -7.63
CA TYR A 105 -0.79 -8.76 -7.18
C TYR A 105 -2.04 -8.38 -7.98
N PHE A 106 -2.00 -8.62 -9.29
CA PHE A 106 -3.07 -8.24 -10.21
C PHE A 106 -4.29 -9.20 -10.19
N GLN A 107 -4.21 -10.29 -9.44
CA GLN A 107 -5.39 -11.10 -9.12
C GLN A 107 -6.24 -10.50 -7.99
N GLY A 108 -5.80 -9.40 -7.38
CA GLY A 108 -6.53 -8.66 -6.36
C GLY A 108 -7.04 -9.57 -5.24
N SER A 109 -8.36 -9.54 -4.99
CA SER A 109 -8.99 -10.37 -3.95
C SER A 109 -8.91 -11.88 -4.18
N ASN A 110 -8.56 -12.32 -5.37
CA ASN A 110 -8.43 -13.75 -5.74
C ASN A 110 -7.00 -14.27 -5.60
N THR A 111 -6.01 -13.41 -5.37
CA THR A 111 -4.61 -13.82 -5.20
C THR A 111 -4.45 -14.86 -4.11
N LYS A 112 -3.47 -15.74 -4.26
CA LYS A 112 -3.11 -16.77 -3.29
C LYS A 112 -1.89 -16.33 -2.50
N GLY A 113 -1.41 -17.20 -1.61
CA GLY A 113 -0.26 -16.90 -0.77
C GLY A 113 -0.59 -16.02 0.43
N HIS A 114 0.46 -15.65 1.14
CA HIS A 114 0.49 -14.77 2.29
C HIS A 114 1.88 -14.12 2.37
N PRO A 115 2.22 -13.20 1.43
CA PRO A 115 3.54 -12.56 1.40
C PRO A 115 3.59 -11.43 2.43
N ALA A 116 3.48 -11.79 3.71
CA ALA A 116 3.31 -10.85 4.81
C ALA A 116 3.79 -11.41 6.13
N HIS A 117 3.94 -10.51 7.10
CA HIS A 117 4.12 -10.83 8.50
C HIS A 117 2.93 -10.31 9.29
N ASP A 118 2.34 -11.18 10.13
CA ASP A 118 1.25 -10.83 11.02
C ASP A 118 1.83 -10.49 12.40
N ILE A 119 1.52 -9.29 12.91
CA ILE A 119 1.98 -8.82 14.21
C ILE A 119 0.79 -8.76 15.16
N MET A 120 0.80 -9.64 16.17
CA MET A 120 -0.31 -9.83 17.12
C MET A 120 -0.29 -8.80 18.23
N ILE A 121 -1.48 -8.33 18.64
CA ILE A 121 -1.65 -7.54 19.86
C ILE A 121 -2.35 -8.39 20.94
N LEU A 122 -2.35 -7.90 22.18
CA LEU A 122 -3.08 -8.49 23.30
C LEU A 122 -4.53 -7.96 23.28
N ASP A 123 -5.46 -8.74 22.75
CA ASP A 123 -6.88 -8.42 22.67
C ASP A 123 -7.69 -9.73 22.72
N ASP A 124 -7.78 -10.31 23.91
CA ASP A 124 -8.44 -11.61 24.10
C ASP A 124 -9.97 -11.47 24.05
N ASN A 125 -10.50 -10.33 24.51
CA ASN A 125 -11.93 -10.03 24.52
C ASN A 125 -12.48 -9.56 23.16
N LYS A 126 -11.59 -9.18 22.20
CA LYS A 126 -11.91 -8.77 20.83
C LYS A 126 -12.64 -7.42 20.74
N ASP A 127 -12.35 -6.50 21.65
CA ASP A 127 -12.91 -5.16 21.64
C ASP A 127 -12.04 -4.13 20.90
N LEU A 128 -10.90 -4.58 20.31
CA LEU A 128 -9.91 -3.79 19.55
C LEU A 128 -9.06 -2.89 20.44
N LEU A 129 -9.10 -3.06 21.75
CA LEU A 129 -8.22 -2.41 22.70
C LEU A 129 -7.14 -3.40 23.15
N ASP A 130 -5.95 -2.90 23.40
CA ASP A 130 -4.92 -3.71 24.06
C ASP A 130 -5.32 -3.94 25.52
N ASP A 131 -5.44 -5.21 25.94
CA ASP A 131 -5.95 -5.59 27.27
C ASP A 131 -5.08 -5.07 28.43
N SER A 132 -3.81 -4.71 28.17
CA SER A 132 -2.91 -4.17 29.20
C SER A 132 -3.03 -2.67 29.36
N THR A 133 -3.30 -1.95 28.27
CA THR A 133 -3.36 -0.47 28.27
C THR A 133 -4.79 0.07 28.20
N LEU A 134 -5.74 -0.76 27.78
CA LEU A 134 -7.15 -0.41 27.51
C LEU A 134 -7.27 0.72 26.46
N LYS A 135 -6.36 0.73 25.48
CA LYS A 135 -6.31 1.69 24.37
C LYS A 135 -6.16 0.99 23.03
N PRO A 136 -6.63 1.62 21.94
CA PRO A 136 -6.29 1.16 20.60
C PRO A 136 -4.76 1.15 20.41
N VAL A 137 -4.27 0.20 19.59
CA VAL A 137 -2.86 0.15 19.23
C VAL A 137 -2.65 0.87 17.92
N ASP A 138 -1.84 1.93 17.95
CA ASP A 138 -1.50 2.71 16.77
C ASP A 138 -0.62 1.92 15.82
N ILE A 139 -0.92 2.05 14.52
CA ILE A 139 -0.06 1.60 13.43
C ILE A 139 0.72 2.80 12.93
N VAL A 140 2.04 2.66 12.86
CA VAL A 140 2.91 3.68 12.27
C VAL A 140 3.53 3.18 10.96
N SER A 141 3.83 4.12 10.05
CA SER A 141 4.53 3.79 8.81
C SER A 141 5.93 3.27 9.11
N MET A 142 6.31 2.12 8.55
CA MET A 142 7.66 1.57 8.70
C MET A 142 8.71 2.41 7.99
N SER A 143 8.35 3.06 6.91
CA SER A 143 9.24 3.89 6.09
C SER A 143 8.58 5.22 5.75
N SER A 144 9.32 6.09 5.07
CA SER A 144 8.77 7.29 4.46
C SER A 144 8.30 7.00 3.05
N GLY A 145 7.22 7.66 2.63
CA GLY A 145 6.66 7.44 1.31
C GLY A 145 5.41 8.26 1.03
N VAL A 146 4.72 7.90 -0.03
CA VAL A 146 3.43 8.49 -0.42
C VAL A 146 2.33 7.46 -0.22
N VAL A 147 1.25 7.83 0.44
CA VAL A 147 0.05 7.01 0.50
C VAL A 147 -0.57 6.96 -0.90
N VAL A 148 -0.59 5.80 -1.53
CA VAL A 148 -1.08 5.62 -2.91
C VAL A 148 -2.45 4.97 -2.97
N ALA A 149 -2.85 4.21 -1.95
CA ALA A 149 -4.20 3.66 -1.87
C ALA A 149 -4.65 3.41 -0.43
N THR A 150 -5.97 3.51 -0.20
CA THR A 150 -6.59 3.18 1.09
C THR A 150 -7.97 2.55 0.89
N ASP A 151 -8.39 1.69 1.80
CA ASP A 151 -9.80 1.34 1.96
C ASP A 151 -10.27 1.71 3.37
N THR A 152 -11.34 2.50 3.44
CA THR A 152 -11.98 2.93 4.69
C THR A 152 -13.42 2.42 4.79
N THR A 153 -13.92 1.75 3.73
CA THR A 153 -15.35 1.46 3.53
C THR A 153 -15.74 0.02 3.82
N TRP A 154 -14.74 -0.84 4.12
CA TRP A 154 -15.01 -2.24 4.41
C TRP A 154 -16.03 -2.41 5.56
N ASP A 155 -16.99 -3.30 5.37
CA ASP A 155 -17.93 -3.75 6.38
C ASP A 155 -18.08 -5.27 6.41
N ILE A 156 -18.87 -5.77 7.38
CA ILE A 156 -19.16 -7.20 7.52
C ILE A 156 -19.99 -7.68 6.33
N GLY A 157 -19.48 -8.69 5.62
CA GLY A 157 -20.07 -9.21 4.38
C GLY A 157 -19.28 -8.90 3.14
N SER A 158 -18.34 -7.94 3.21
CA SER A 158 -17.39 -7.68 2.13
C SER A 158 -16.51 -8.91 1.88
N LEU A 159 -16.25 -9.18 0.60
CA LEU A 159 -15.32 -10.24 0.16
C LEU A 159 -13.86 -9.83 0.24
N LEU A 160 -13.57 -8.55 0.48
CA LEU A 160 -12.21 -8.02 0.58
C LEU A 160 -11.45 -8.68 1.74
N ARG A 161 -10.37 -9.40 1.39
CA ARG A 161 -9.62 -10.25 2.35
C ARG A 161 -8.91 -9.42 3.41
N GLY A 162 -8.24 -8.33 3.00
CA GLY A 162 -7.45 -7.47 3.87
C GLY A 162 -8.29 -6.51 4.73
N GLY A 163 -9.59 -6.35 4.45
CA GLY A 163 -10.41 -5.36 5.14
C GLY A 163 -10.00 -3.93 4.81
N LYS A 164 -10.08 -3.03 5.79
CA LYS A 164 -9.52 -1.70 5.66
C LYS A 164 -8.01 -1.76 5.60
N TYR A 165 -7.41 -0.94 4.75
CA TYR A 165 -5.97 -0.96 4.51
C TYR A 165 -5.40 0.40 4.15
N VAL A 166 -4.07 0.48 4.21
CA VAL A 166 -3.24 1.57 3.69
C VAL A 166 -2.14 0.96 2.85
N LYS A 167 -1.90 1.52 1.65
CA LYS A 167 -0.74 1.23 0.83
C LYS A 167 0.13 2.47 0.70
N ILE A 168 1.43 2.31 0.96
CA ILE A 168 2.42 3.40 0.94
C ILE A 168 3.52 3.00 -0.03
N PHE A 169 3.78 3.84 -1.05
CA PHE A 169 4.91 3.66 -1.93
C PHE A 169 6.16 4.26 -1.27
N ASP A 170 7.07 3.39 -0.84
CA ASP A 170 8.39 3.73 -0.31
C ASP A 170 9.32 4.10 -1.46
N VAL A 171 9.46 5.40 -1.67
CA VAL A 171 10.24 5.95 -2.79
C VAL A 171 11.73 5.60 -2.70
N THR A 172 12.27 5.46 -1.50
CA THR A 172 13.70 5.19 -1.30
C THR A 172 14.06 3.76 -1.65
N ASN A 173 13.20 2.81 -1.30
CA ASN A 173 13.45 1.38 -1.48
C ASN A 173 12.66 0.80 -2.66
N ASN A 174 12.01 1.66 -3.45
CA ASN A 174 11.27 1.33 -4.66
C ASN A 174 10.27 0.18 -4.44
N GLY A 175 9.38 0.34 -3.47
CA GLY A 175 8.44 -0.71 -3.13
C GLY A 175 7.18 -0.23 -2.43
N LEU A 176 6.23 -1.12 -2.32
CA LEU A 176 4.90 -0.88 -1.80
C LEU A 176 4.72 -1.58 -0.46
N PHE A 177 4.59 -0.83 0.63
CA PHE A 177 4.08 -1.35 1.88
C PHE A 177 2.56 -1.50 1.80
N TYR A 178 2.05 -2.61 2.32
CA TYR A 178 0.63 -2.88 2.49
C TYR A 178 0.33 -3.23 3.94
N TYR A 179 -0.43 -2.37 4.60
CA TYR A 179 -0.90 -2.54 5.98
C TYR A 179 -2.39 -2.85 5.93
N SER A 180 -2.85 -3.94 6.56
CA SER A 180 -4.25 -4.33 6.51
C SER A 180 -4.82 -4.83 7.83
N HIS A 181 -6.11 -5.18 7.83
CA HIS A 181 -6.93 -5.47 9.00
C HIS A 181 -7.15 -4.28 9.94
N ILE A 182 -6.99 -3.07 9.43
CA ILE A 182 -7.07 -1.79 10.16
C ILE A 182 -8.49 -1.53 10.66
N SER A 183 -8.64 -1.03 11.89
CA SER A 183 -9.92 -0.55 12.44
C SER A 183 -10.22 0.89 12.00
N VAL A 184 -9.24 1.78 12.17
CA VAL A 184 -9.30 3.19 11.82
C VAL A 184 -8.14 3.54 10.90
N VAL A 185 -8.42 4.03 9.70
CA VAL A 185 -7.43 4.59 8.77
C VAL A 185 -7.31 6.08 9.03
N SER A 186 -6.08 6.59 9.24
CA SER A 186 -5.80 7.98 9.63
C SER A 186 -5.19 8.81 8.51
N VAL A 187 -4.96 8.24 7.35
CA VAL A 187 -4.33 8.89 6.18
C VAL A 187 -5.16 8.66 4.93
N LYS A 188 -4.87 9.41 3.87
CA LYS A 188 -5.56 9.32 2.57
C LYS A 188 -4.56 9.33 1.42
N PRO A 189 -4.93 8.87 0.22
CA PRO A 189 -4.10 8.97 -0.97
C PRO A 189 -3.60 10.39 -1.20
N GLY A 190 -2.29 10.53 -1.45
CA GLY A 190 -1.60 11.81 -1.59
C GLY A 190 -0.93 12.32 -0.33
N ASP A 191 -1.22 11.77 0.85
CA ASP A 191 -0.46 12.13 2.04
C ASP A 191 0.99 11.63 1.93
N VAL A 192 1.95 12.48 2.25
CA VAL A 192 3.36 12.11 2.41
C VAL A 192 3.60 11.82 3.88
N VAL A 193 4.07 10.63 4.17
CA VAL A 193 4.33 10.15 5.53
C VAL A 193 5.83 9.93 5.75
N ASN A 194 6.27 10.11 7.00
CA ASN A 194 7.61 9.74 7.44
C ASN A 194 7.56 8.41 8.19
N ALA A 195 8.71 7.75 8.30
CA ALA A 195 8.85 6.62 9.21
C ALA A 195 8.44 7.02 10.64
N GLY A 196 7.54 6.27 11.25
CA GLY A 196 6.99 6.53 12.57
C GLY A 196 5.70 7.38 12.60
N ASP A 197 5.26 7.96 11.48
CA ASP A 197 3.99 8.68 11.43
C ASP A 197 2.80 7.72 11.59
N LYS A 198 1.80 8.08 12.41
CA LYS A 198 0.57 7.27 12.59
C LYS A 198 -0.21 7.21 11.29
N ILE A 199 -0.55 6.00 10.86
CA ILE A 199 -1.35 5.73 9.66
C ILE A 199 -2.70 5.08 9.95
N GLY A 200 -2.89 4.56 11.17
CA GLY A 200 -4.14 3.93 11.55
C GLY A 200 -4.09 3.27 12.92
N GLU A 201 -5.05 2.39 13.18
CA GLU A 201 -5.16 1.59 14.40
C GLU A 201 -5.40 0.13 14.05
N VAL A 202 -4.77 -0.78 14.79
CA VAL A 202 -4.92 -2.23 14.60
C VAL A 202 -6.38 -2.63 14.75
N GLY A 203 -6.82 -3.56 13.91
CA GLY A 203 -8.18 -4.03 13.94
C GLY A 203 -8.34 -5.49 13.57
N ARG A 204 -9.54 -5.80 13.11
CA ARG A 204 -9.97 -7.15 12.72
C ARG A 204 -10.79 -7.10 11.43
N THR A 205 -10.70 -6.01 10.66
CA THR A 205 -11.42 -5.92 9.38
C THR A 205 -10.88 -6.93 8.38
N GLY A 206 -11.69 -7.36 7.43
CA GLY A 206 -11.32 -8.36 6.44
C GLY A 206 -12.08 -9.68 6.61
N ARG A 207 -12.28 -10.36 5.49
CA ARG A 207 -13.17 -11.52 5.38
C ARG A 207 -12.90 -12.64 6.40
N LYS A 208 -11.63 -12.92 6.71
CA LYS A 208 -11.23 -13.96 7.65
C LYS A 208 -10.83 -13.40 9.02
N ALA A 209 -10.23 -12.22 9.05
CA ALA A 209 -9.75 -11.62 10.29
C ALA A 209 -10.88 -11.30 11.27
N ILE A 210 -12.08 -10.94 10.77
CA ILE A 210 -13.26 -10.69 11.61
C ILE A 210 -13.80 -11.96 12.29
N LEU A 211 -13.48 -13.16 11.77
CA LEU A 211 -14.02 -14.42 12.29
C LEU A 211 -13.27 -14.83 13.56
N LYS A 212 -14.00 -15.42 14.51
CA LYS A 212 -13.39 -16.16 15.63
C LYS A 212 -12.93 -17.54 15.11
N PRO A 213 -11.78 -18.06 15.54
CA PRO A 213 -10.94 -17.70 16.68
C PRO A 213 -9.75 -16.75 16.35
N GLY A 214 -9.68 -16.12 15.18
CA GLY A 214 -8.55 -15.29 14.80
C GLY A 214 -8.14 -14.27 15.88
N LYS A 215 -6.85 -14.03 16.02
CA LYS A 215 -6.31 -12.98 16.89
C LYS A 215 -6.38 -11.62 16.22
N THR A 216 -6.46 -10.55 17.00
CA THR A 216 -6.33 -9.18 16.52
C THR A 216 -4.87 -8.92 16.14
N HIS A 217 -4.62 -8.46 14.92
CA HIS A 217 -3.27 -8.34 14.40
C HIS A 217 -3.18 -7.29 13.28
N LEU A 218 -1.98 -6.77 13.09
CA LEU A 218 -1.59 -6.07 11.89
C LEU A 218 -1.00 -7.07 10.90
N HIS A 219 -1.51 -7.08 9.68
CA HIS A 219 -0.91 -7.76 8.54
C HIS A 219 -0.09 -6.73 7.75
N VAL A 220 1.21 -6.97 7.57
CA VAL A 220 2.11 -6.07 6.84
C VAL A 220 2.90 -6.82 5.79
N SER A 221 2.88 -6.31 4.55
CA SER A 221 3.64 -6.81 3.40
C SER A 221 4.55 -5.72 2.86
N PHE A 222 5.64 -6.12 2.23
CA PHE A 222 6.46 -5.28 1.37
C PHE A 222 6.63 -5.94 0.01
N LEU A 223 6.41 -5.18 -1.07
CA LEU A 223 6.53 -5.65 -2.44
C LEU A 223 7.45 -4.69 -3.19
N ILE A 224 8.55 -5.18 -3.73
CA ILE A 224 9.42 -4.38 -4.60
C ILE A 224 8.71 -4.12 -5.92
N SER A 225 8.80 -2.91 -6.44
CA SER A 225 8.35 -2.61 -7.78
C SER A 225 9.40 -2.97 -8.81
N GLU A 226 9.07 -3.91 -9.69
CA GLU A 226 9.88 -4.30 -10.85
C GLU A 226 9.16 -3.81 -12.13
N ASN A 227 9.46 -2.59 -12.57
CA ASN A 227 8.82 -1.96 -13.74
C ASN A 227 7.29 -1.95 -13.63
N GLY A 228 6.76 -1.43 -12.53
CA GLY A 228 5.32 -1.40 -12.27
C GLY A 228 4.72 -2.70 -11.75
N TYR A 229 5.49 -3.79 -11.68
CA TYR A 229 5.02 -5.07 -11.13
C TYR A 229 5.42 -5.21 -9.66
N PRO A 230 4.46 -5.26 -8.70
CA PRO A 230 4.76 -5.47 -7.30
C PRO A 230 5.12 -6.93 -7.00
N VAL A 231 6.40 -7.19 -6.77
CA VAL A 231 6.95 -8.52 -6.43
C VAL A 231 7.12 -8.63 -4.92
N PRO A 232 6.56 -9.67 -4.27
CA PRO A 232 6.74 -9.88 -2.84
C PRO A 232 8.21 -10.00 -2.45
N GLU A 233 8.60 -9.27 -1.40
CA GLU A 233 9.91 -9.41 -0.77
C GLU A 233 9.73 -9.78 0.69
N GLU A 234 10.39 -10.87 1.10
CA GLU A 234 10.44 -11.25 2.50
C GLU A 234 11.39 -10.31 3.27
N PHE A 235 10.87 -9.62 4.28
CA PHE A 235 11.61 -8.61 5.06
C PHE A 235 11.65 -8.91 6.56
N ILE A 236 11.57 -10.18 6.97
CA ILE A 236 11.59 -10.57 8.38
C ILE A 236 12.86 -10.10 9.09
N THR A 237 13.99 -10.06 8.39
CA THR A 237 15.26 -9.59 8.93
C THR A 237 15.20 -8.12 9.32
N GLU A 238 14.71 -7.28 8.43
CA GLU A 238 14.52 -5.84 8.63
C GLU A 238 13.46 -5.56 9.71
N LEU A 239 12.36 -6.32 9.69
CA LEU A 239 11.31 -6.23 10.71
C LEU A 239 11.84 -6.56 12.11
N ARG A 240 12.64 -7.61 12.26
CA ARG A 240 13.29 -7.98 13.53
C ARG A 240 14.35 -6.97 13.98
N TYR A 241 15.05 -6.38 13.03
CA TYR A 241 16.01 -5.31 13.32
C TYR A 241 15.30 -4.06 13.83
N ALA A 242 14.21 -3.65 13.18
CA ALA A 242 13.36 -2.54 13.62
C ALA A 242 12.73 -2.80 15.00
N GLU A 243 12.24 -4.02 15.25
CA GLU A 243 11.73 -4.46 16.57
C GLU A 243 12.76 -4.27 17.69
N LYS A 244 14.01 -4.71 17.46
CA LYS A 244 15.10 -4.59 18.42
C LYS A 244 15.42 -3.12 18.74
N ASN A 245 15.47 -2.27 17.72
CA ASN A 245 15.77 -0.85 17.88
C ASN A 245 14.65 -0.12 18.63
N ASN A 246 13.37 -0.45 18.36
CA ASN A 246 12.23 0.10 19.08
C ASN A 246 12.30 -0.22 20.58
N ASN A 247 12.62 -1.48 20.92
CA ASN A 247 12.75 -1.93 22.31
C ASN A 247 13.94 -1.28 23.07
N LEU A 248 14.97 -0.82 22.36
CA LEU A 248 16.11 -0.10 22.97
C LEU A 248 15.78 1.36 23.28
N ASN A 249 14.96 1.98 22.43
CA ASN A 249 14.55 3.38 22.58
C ASN A 249 13.44 3.60 23.63
N ASN A 250 12.73 2.53 24.02
CA ASN A 250 11.64 2.56 25.00
C ASN A 250 12.10 2.15 26.42
N LYS A 251 13.41 1.94 26.66
CA LYS A 251 14.03 1.68 27.97
C LYS A 251 14.74 2.92 28.49
#